data_394914d53c3d5792d45e1fef152737fa
#
_entry.id   394914d53c3d5792d45e1fef152737fa
#
_cell.length_a   1.000
_cell.length_b   1.000
_cell.length_c   1.000
_cell.angle_alpha   90.00
_cell.angle_beta   90.00
_cell.angle_gamma   90.00
#
_symmetry.space_group_name_H-M   'P 1'
#
loop_
_entity.id
_entity.type
_entity.pdbx_description
1 polymer ?
#
loop_
_entity_poly.entity_id
_entity_poly.type
_entity_poly.pdbx_seq_one_letter_code
_entity_poly.pdbx_strand_id
1 'polypeptide(L)'
;VVSIQLYFWHWQTGEWLVYSYQSESFNFLKPAFMDILFSYRKGLFIYTPVLFLSLFALFIYIKKKKYYLLITWSAFFLFLTYVLSSWWSWFYGMSYGLRAYIDFYTVFCILLAVLLESKKRLVIIPAVLLLLLTIPVNLIQTLQYKKQILHWDSMDKQKYWDIFLKTKQQFNGMVWKKEFNFNDQNTKIL
;
A
#
# COMPACT_ATOMS: atom_id res chain seq x y z
N VAL A 1 28.26 -4.98 -8.92
CA VAL A 1 27.68 -4.00 -8.00
C VAL A 1 27.81 -4.46 -6.56
N VAL A 2 27.40 -5.69 -6.21
CA VAL A 2 27.44 -6.23 -4.84
C VAL A 2 28.87 -6.26 -4.27
N SER A 3 29.87 -6.66 -5.07
CA SER A 3 31.27 -6.73 -4.63
C SER A 3 31.85 -5.38 -4.25
N ILE A 4 31.45 -4.31 -4.93
CA ILE A 4 31.85 -2.94 -4.60
C ILE A 4 31.26 -2.52 -3.23
N GLN A 5 30.00 -2.86 -2.98
CA GLN A 5 29.34 -2.57 -1.71
C GLN A 5 30.00 -3.33 -0.55
N LEU A 6 30.33 -4.61 -0.73
CA LEU A 6 31.04 -5.41 0.27
C LEU A 6 32.42 -4.81 0.59
N TYR A 7 33.16 -4.37 -0.44
CA TYR A 7 34.46 -3.71 -0.26
C TYR A 7 34.32 -2.41 0.56
N PHE A 8 33.32 -1.56 0.25
CA PHE A 8 33.05 -0.34 1.02
C PHE A 8 32.70 -0.63 2.48
N TRP A 9 31.85 -1.61 2.73
CA TRP A 9 31.54 -2.02 4.10
C TRP A 9 32.77 -2.47 4.85
N HIS A 10 33.60 -3.33 4.24
CA HIS A 10 34.82 -3.80 4.86
C HIS A 10 35.81 -2.65 5.14
N TRP A 11 35.93 -1.72 4.22
CA TRP A 11 36.78 -0.54 4.39
C TRP A 11 36.32 0.39 5.51
N GLN A 12 34.99 0.57 5.67
CA GLN A 12 34.41 1.49 6.66
C GLN A 12 34.29 0.85 8.06
N THR A 13 33.97 -0.41 8.17
CA THR A 13 33.57 -1.09 9.43
C THR A 13 34.47 -2.24 9.82
N GLY A 14 35.34 -2.72 8.94
CA GLY A 14 36.11 -3.95 9.11
C GLY A 14 35.31 -5.23 8.80
N GLU A 15 33.98 -5.15 8.60
CA GLU A 15 33.10 -6.26 8.34
C GLU A 15 32.69 -6.35 6.88
N TRP A 16 32.71 -7.55 6.29
CA TRP A 16 32.29 -7.76 4.90
C TRP A 16 30.80 -7.62 4.70
N LEU A 17 30.01 -7.86 5.74
CA LEU A 17 28.54 -7.80 5.69
C LEU A 17 28.03 -7.01 6.90
N VAL A 18 27.47 -5.84 6.64
CA VAL A 18 26.93 -4.96 7.68
C VAL A 18 25.42 -5.02 7.66
N TYR A 19 24.82 -5.47 8.77
CA TYR A 19 23.37 -5.42 8.94
C TYR A 19 22.94 -4.04 9.50
N SER A 20 22.52 -3.15 8.61
CA SER A 20 22.23 -1.74 8.94
C SER A 20 20.95 -1.55 9.75
N TYR A 21 20.06 -2.54 9.81
CA TYR A 21 18.74 -2.42 10.43
C TYR A 21 18.68 -2.80 11.91
N GLN A 22 19.80 -3.23 12.50
CA GLN A 22 19.93 -3.61 13.93
C GLN A 22 18.83 -4.57 14.41
N SER A 23 17.83 -4.05 15.18
CA SER A 23 16.70 -4.83 15.72
C SER A 23 15.53 -4.98 14.74
N GLU A 24 15.56 -4.28 13.60
CA GLU A 24 14.49 -4.37 12.61
C GLU A 24 14.61 -5.64 11.77
N SER A 25 13.55 -6.42 11.68
CA SER A 25 13.60 -7.73 11.03
C SER A 25 12.28 -8.12 10.38
N PHE A 26 12.32 -9.19 9.58
CA PHE A 26 11.14 -9.82 9.02
C PHE A 26 10.56 -10.85 10.01
N ASN A 27 9.25 -10.78 10.23
CA ASN A 27 8.51 -11.76 11.02
C ASN A 27 7.68 -12.66 10.08
N PHE A 28 8.34 -13.62 9.44
CA PHE A 28 7.71 -14.55 8.50
C PHE A 28 6.68 -15.47 9.14
N LEU A 29 6.71 -15.68 10.46
CA LEU A 29 5.73 -16.52 11.16
C LEU A 29 4.43 -15.79 11.48
N LYS A 30 4.44 -14.45 11.49
CA LYS A 30 3.26 -13.62 11.81
C LYS A 30 3.15 -12.43 10.84
N PRO A 31 2.97 -12.69 9.53
CA PRO A 31 2.82 -11.61 8.55
C PRO A 31 1.52 -10.84 8.77
N ALA A 32 1.55 -9.52 8.66
CA ALA A 32 0.40 -8.63 8.74
C ALA A 32 -0.38 -8.61 7.40
N PHE A 33 -0.75 -9.80 6.89
CA PHE A 33 -1.26 -10.00 5.53
C PHE A 33 -2.57 -9.23 5.26
N MET A 34 -3.51 -9.27 6.21
CA MET A 34 -4.78 -8.55 6.07
C MET A 34 -4.60 -7.05 6.27
N ASP A 35 -3.72 -6.65 7.17
CA ASP A 35 -3.47 -5.24 7.45
C ASP A 35 -2.83 -4.53 6.25
N ILE A 36 -1.85 -5.16 5.60
CA ILE A 36 -1.19 -4.57 4.43
C ILE A 36 -2.15 -4.39 3.24
N LEU A 37 -3.20 -5.21 3.14
CA LEU A 37 -4.18 -5.13 2.06
C LEU A 37 -5.37 -4.22 2.39
N PHE A 38 -5.92 -4.29 3.62
CA PHE A 38 -7.25 -3.73 3.93
C PHE A 38 -7.29 -2.82 5.16
N SER A 39 -6.17 -2.55 5.83
CA SER A 39 -6.16 -1.65 6.99
C SER A 39 -6.45 -0.20 6.60
N TYR A 40 -7.21 0.51 7.42
CA TYR A 40 -7.39 1.95 7.30
C TYR A 40 -6.11 2.74 7.59
N ARG A 41 -5.12 2.13 8.25
CA ARG A 41 -3.81 2.74 8.48
C ARG A 41 -3.09 3.00 7.16
N LYS A 42 -2.88 1.95 6.33
CA LYS A 42 -2.19 2.04 5.04
C LYS A 42 -2.53 0.92 4.05
N GLY A 43 -3.69 0.28 4.20
CA GLY A 43 -4.05 -0.84 3.34
C GLY A 43 -4.01 -0.51 1.85
N LEU A 44 -3.37 -1.37 1.07
CA LEU A 44 -3.16 -1.21 -0.36
C LEU A 44 -4.46 -0.86 -1.10
N PHE A 45 -5.53 -1.60 -0.85
CA PHE A 45 -6.79 -1.46 -1.57
C PHE A 45 -7.68 -0.34 -1.03
N ILE A 46 -7.45 0.11 0.21
CA ILE A 46 -8.15 1.27 0.77
C ILE A 46 -7.64 2.57 0.15
N TYR A 47 -6.31 2.67 -0.05
CA TYR A 47 -5.67 3.88 -0.58
C TYR A 47 -5.42 3.83 -2.08
N THR A 48 -5.44 2.64 -2.69
CA THR A 48 -5.27 2.47 -4.14
C THR A 48 -6.25 1.42 -4.69
N PRO A 49 -7.57 1.72 -4.66
CA PRO A 49 -8.61 0.74 -5.03
C PRO A 49 -8.53 0.32 -6.51
N VAL A 50 -7.87 1.09 -7.37
CA VAL A 50 -7.58 0.71 -8.76
C VAL A 50 -6.80 -0.61 -8.84
N LEU A 51 -5.88 -0.86 -7.89
CA LEU A 51 -5.12 -2.11 -7.89
C LEU A 51 -5.99 -3.31 -7.55
N PHE A 52 -7.00 -3.14 -6.68
CA PHE A 52 -7.97 -4.19 -6.42
C PHE A 52 -8.78 -4.55 -7.69
N LEU A 53 -9.16 -3.51 -8.45
CA LEU A 53 -9.87 -3.71 -9.72
C LEU A 53 -9.04 -4.54 -10.72
N SER A 54 -7.74 -4.35 -10.77
CA SER A 54 -6.86 -5.09 -11.68
C SER A 54 -6.88 -6.61 -11.45
N LEU A 55 -7.10 -7.04 -10.19
CA LEU A 55 -7.16 -8.47 -9.86
C LEU A 55 -8.34 -9.20 -10.51
N PHE A 56 -9.39 -8.48 -10.94
CA PHE A 56 -10.49 -9.10 -11.68
C PHE A 56 -10.05 -9.65 -13.05
N ALA A 57 -8.90 -9.23 -13.58
CA ALA A 57 -8.32 -9.83 -14.77
C ALA A 57 -7.99 -11.32 -14.60
N LEU A 58 -7.73 -11.78 -13.37
CA LEU A 58 -7.49 -13.20 -13.08
C LEU A 58 -8.70 -14.06 -13.45
N PHE A 59 -9.92 -13.56 -13.28
CA PHE A 59 -11.13 -14.27 -13.74
C PHE A 59 -11.19 -14.41 -15.26
N ILE A 60 -10.58 -13.47 -16.00
CA ILE A 60 -10.47 -13.58 -17.47
C ILE A 60 -9.52 -14.72 -17.84
N TYR A 61 -8.41 -14.87 -17.11
CA TYR A 61 -7.48 -15.98 -17.34
C TYR A 61 -8.11 -17.33 -17.04
N ILE A 62 -8.94 -17.45 -15.98
CA ILE A 62 -9.71 -18.65 -15.68
C ILE A 62 -10.64 -18.98 -16.87
N LYS A 63 -11.44 -17.99 -17.33
CA LYS A 63 -12.40 -18.19 -18.44
C LYS A 63 -11.71 -18.51 -19.77
N LYS A 64 -10.52 -17.97 -20.02
CA LYS A 64 -9.70 -18.24 -21.20
C LYS A 64 -8.82 -19.50 -21.06
N LYS A 65 -8.92 -20.23 -19.93
CA LYS A 65 -8.11 -21.42 -19.59
C LYS A 65 -6.58 -21.14 -19.67
N LYS A 66 -6.16 -19.90 -19.42
CA LYS A 66 -4.74 -19.50 -19.40
C LYS A 66 -4.16 -19.72 -18.00
N TYR A 67 -4.15 -20.97 -17.54
CA TYR A 67 -3.77 -21.35 -16.18
C TYR A 67 -2.33 -20.98 -15.82
N TYR A 68 -1.40 -21.02 -16.77
CA TYR A 68 -0.03 -20.60 -16.53
C TYR A 68 0.01 -19.13 -16.08
N LEU A 69 -0.64 -18.21 -16.80
CA LEU A 69 -0.69 -16.80 -16.42
C LEU A 69 -1.43 -16.60 -15.08
N LEU A 70 -2.53 -17.30 -14.87
CA LEU A 70 -3.27 -17.25 -13.61
C LEU A 70 -2.37 -17.62 -12.43
N ILE A 71 -1.66 -18.75 -12.52
CA ILE A 71 -0.79 -19.24 -11.45
C ILE A 71 0.37 -18.27 -11.24
N THR A 72 1.03 -17.83 -12.31
CA THR A 72 2.17 -16.90 -12.22
C THR A 72 1.78 -15.59 -11.54
N TRP A 73 0.68 -14.96 -11.96
CA TRP A 73 0.21 -13.69 -11.37
C TRP A 73 -0.25 -13.85 -9.93
N SER A 74 -0.99 -14.93 -9.63
CA SER A 74 -1.45 -15.19 -8.27
C SER A 74 -0.29 -15.51 -7.34
N ALA A 75 0.65 -16.36 -7.75
CA ALA A 75 1.83 -16.69 -6.97
C ALA A 75 2.71 -15.44 -6.72
N PHE A 76 2.92 -14.63 -7.76
CA PHE A 76 3.67 -13.37 -7.63
C PHE A 76 3.01 -12.43 -6.61
N PHE A 77 1.70 -12.18 -6.74
CA PHE A 77 0.98 -11.29 -5.82
C PHE A 77 1.00 -11.80 -4.39
N LEU A 78 0.74 -13.08 -4.18
CA LEU A 78 0.73 -13.69 -2.85
C LEU A 78 2.13 -13.68 -2.22
N PHE A 79 3.17 -14.04 -2.98
CA PHE A 79 4.54 -14.02 -2.50
C PHE A 79 5.01 -12.60 -2.16
N LEU A 80 4.76 -11.63 -3.04
CA LEU A 80 5.08 -10.23 -2.79
C LEU A 80 4.39 -9.73 -1.52
N THR A 81 3.08 -9.98 -1.41
CA THR A 81 2.31 -9.58 -0.23
C THR A 81 2.83 -10.24 1.05
N TYR A 82 3.18 -11.52 0.98
CA TYR A 82 3.74 -12.25 2.11
C TYR A 82 5.07 -11.62 2.58
N VAL A 83 5.99 -11.37 1.66
CA VAL A 83 7.29 -10.76 1.99
C VAL A 83 7.11 -9.35 2.58
N LEU A 84 6.32 -8.50 1.91
CA LEU A 84 6.11 -7.13 2.36
C LEU A 84 5.35 -7.05 3.70
N SER A 85 4.37 -7.93 3.91
CA SER A 85 3.61 -7.98 5.18
C SER A 85 4.39 -8.59 6.34
N SER A 86 5.48 -9.30 6.05
CA SER A 86 6.36 -9.89 7.06
C SER A 86 7.35 -8.88 7.66
N TRP A 87 7.52 -7.71 7.04
CA TRP A 87 8.35 -6.66 7.61
C TRP A 87 7.72 -6.13 8.91
N TRP A 88 8.51 -5.95 9.97
CA TRP A 88 8.02 -5.52 11.29
C TRP A 88 7.20 -4.22 11.23
N SER A 89 7.59 -3.28 10.37
CA SER A 89 6.87 -2.04 10.07
C SER A 89 6.17 -2.15 8.71
N TRP A 90 5.18 -3.07 8.60
CA TRP A 90 4.46 -3.39 7.36
C TRP A 90 3.83 -2.16 6.68
N PHE A 91 3.62 -1.07 7.40
CA PHE A 91 3.09 0.20 6.88
C PHE A 91 4.15 1.10 6.22
N TYR A 92 5.44 0.72 6.26
CA TYR A 92 6.56 1.36 5.53
C TYR A 92 6.70 2.89 5.75
N GLY A 93 6.52 3.37 6.99
CA GLY A 93 6.85 4.74 7.41
C GLY A 93 6.02 5.85 6.77
N MET A 94 6.53 7.08 6.77
CA MET A 94 5.82 8.28 6.31
C MET A 94 5.62 8.31 4.80
N SER A 95 4.39 8.03 4.33
CA SER A 95 3.99 8.14 2.92
C SER A 95 2.47 8.19 2.81
N TYR A 96 1.95 8.68 1.70
CA TYR A 96 0.57 8.43 1.30
C TYR A 96 0.47 6.99 0.79
N GLY A 97 -0.50 6.24 1.31
CA GLY A 97 -0.71 4.84 0.95
C GLY A 97 0.51 3.94 1.20
N LEU A 98 0.52 2.80 0.56
CA LEU A 98 1.52 1.76 0.78
C LEU A 98 2.65 1.84 -0.25
N ARG A 99 3.69 2.62 0.05
CA ARG A 99 4.81 2.89 -0.87
C ARG A 99 5.57 1.65 -1.34
N ALA A 100 5.59 0.59 -0.55
CA ALA A 100 6.31 -0.64 -0.91
C ALA A 100 5.78 -1.34 -2.17
N TYR A 101 4.54 -1.02 -2.58
CA TYR A 101 3.97 -1.56 -3.82
C TYR A 101 4.17 -0.68 -5.05
N ILE A 102 4.70 0.54 -4.91
CA ILE A 102 4.82 1.49 -6.03
C ILE A 102 5.65 0.90 -7.17
N ASP A 103 6.76 0.25 -6.86
CA ASP A 103 7.65 -0.37 -7.85
C ASP A 103 6.95 -1.49 -8.66
N PHE A 104 5.88 -2.06 -8.09
CA PHE A 104 5.10 -3.12 -8.69
C PHE A 104 3.83 -2.65 -9.39
N TYR A 105 3.52 -1.35 -9.40
CA TYR A 105 2.31 -0.83 -10.05
C TYR A 105 2.24 -1.15 -11.53
N THR A 106 3.37 -1.17 -12.22
CA THR A 106 3.44 -1.57 -13.64
C THR A 106 2.86 -2.97 -13.86
N VAL A 107 3.12 -3.89 -12.94
CA VAL A 107 2.61 -5.26 -12.97
C VAL A 107 1.09 -5.27 -12.88
N PHE A 108 0.51 -4.49 -11.98
CA PHE A 108 -0.95 -4.33 -11.85
C PHE A 108 -1.56 -3.61 -13.07
N CYS A 109 -0.84 -2.67 -13.69
CA CYS A 109 -1.29 -2.00 -14.92
C CYS A 109 -1.44 -2.98 -16.09
N ILE A 110 -0.57 -4.01 -16.19
CA ILE A 110 -0.72 -5.07 -17.19
C ILE A 110 -2.04 -5.85 -16.96
N LEU A 111 -2.34 -6.21 -15.71
CA LEU A 111 -3.61 -6.88 -15.38
C LEU A 111 -4.81 -5.97 -15.69
N LEU A 112 -4.71 -4.69 -15.38
CA LEU A 112 -5.76 -3.72 -15.69
C LEU A 112 -5.98 -3.60 -17.20
N ALA A 113 -4.91 -3.57 -18.00
CA ALA A 113 -5.01 -3.56 -19.45
C ALA A 113 -5.73 -4.82 -19.99
N VAL A 114 -5.41 -6.01 -19.46
CA VAL A 114 -6.12 -7.25 -19.79
C VAL A 114 -7.61 -7.19 -19.45
N LEU A 115 -7.97 -6.54 -18.34
CA LEU A 115 -9.35 -6.34 -17.94
C LEU A 115 -10.09 -5.40 -18.91
N LEU A 116 -9.47 -4.28 -19.28
CA LEU A 116 -10.03 -3.27 -20.17
C LEU A 116 -10.08 -3.71 -21.64
N GLU A 117 -9.20 -4.62 -22.05
CA GLU A 117 -9.21 -5.21 -23.41
C GLU A 117 -10.36 -6.20 -23.63
N SER A 118 -11.15 -6.49 -22.57
CA SER A 118 -12.26 -7.40 -22.67
C SER A 118 -13.35 -6.84 -23.61
N LYS A 119 -13.71 -7.62 -24.64
CA LYS A 119 -14.80 -7.28 -25.59
C LYS A 119 -16.21 -7.42 -24.97
N LYS A 120 -16.32 -7.98 -23.76
CA LYS A 120 -17.62 -8.20 -23.11
C LYS A 120 -18.08 -6.95 -22.39
N ARG A 121 -19.18 -6.35 -22.83
CA ARG A 121 -19.78 -5.14 -22.20
C ARG A 121 -20.03 -5.32 -20.69
N LEU A 122 -20.45 -6.51 -20.26
CA LEU A 122 -20.65 -6.85 -18.83
C LEU A 122 -19.37 -6.80 -17.98
N VAL A 123 -18.19 -6.79 -18.60
CA VAL A 123 -16.90 -6.68 -17.91
C VAL A 123 -16.36 -5.26 -18.01
N ILE A 124 -16.35 -4.70 -19.23
CA ILE A 124 -15.69 -3.41 -19.47
C ILE A 124 -16.48 -2.22 -18.89
N ILE A 125 -17.83 -2.24 -18.96
CA ILE A 125 -18.64 -1.13 -18.46
C ILE A 125 -18.44 -0.95 -16.93
N PRO A 126 -18.62 -1.96 -16.06
CA PRO A 126 -18.38 -1.80 -14.63
C PRO A 126 -16.90 -1.49 -14.32
N ALA A 127 -15.94 -2.04 -15.08
CA ALA A 127 -14.52 -1.74 -14.90
C ALA A 127 -14.23 -0.25 -15.15
N VAL A 128 -14.74 0.31 -16.25
CA VAL A 128 -14.59 1.75 -16.59
C VAL A 128 -15.30 2.62 -15.56
N LEU A 129 -16.52 2.28 -15.15
CA LEU A 129 -17.24 3.03 -14.12
C LEU A 129 -16.48 3.05 -12.79
N LEU A 130 -15.93 1.91 -12.36
CA LEU A 130 -15.11 1.83 -11.15
C LEU A 130 -13.82 2.64 -11.27
N LEU A 131 -13.18 2.67 -12.45
CA LEU A 131 -12.02 3.54 -12.69
C LEU A 131 -12.39 5.01 -12.55
N LEU A 132 -13.50 5.42 -13.16
CA LEU A 132 -14.00 6.81 -13.08
C LEU A 132 -14.36 7.23 -11.65
N LEU A 133 -14.68 6.29 -10.77
CA LEU A 133 -14.95 6.56 -9.35
C LEU A 133 -13.66 6.53 -8.51
N THR A 134 -12.81 5.55 -8.74
CA THR A 134 -11.62 5.32 -7.88
C THR A 134 -10.50 6.32 -8.14
N ILE A 135 -10.31 6.77 -9.38
CA ILE A 135 -9.29 7.78 -9.71
C ILE A 135 -9.54 9.11 -9.00
N PRO A 136 -10.75 9.73 -9.07
CA PRO A 136 -11.03 10.94 -8.31
C PRO A 136 -10.89 10.78 -6.79
N VAL A 137 -11.32 9.64 -6.23
CA VAL A 137 -11.14 9.36 -4.80
C VAL A 137 -9.67 9.36 -4.43
N ASN A 138 -8.82 8.69 -5.23
CA ASN A 138 -7.39 8.66 -5.00
C ASN A 138 -6.74 10.05 -5.10
N LEU A 139 -7.14 10.86 -6.08
CA LEU A 139 -6.68 12.24 -6.22
C LEU A 139 -7.08 13.10 -5.01
N ILE A 140 -8.33 12.97 -4.54
CA ILE A 140 -8.80 13.71 -3.35
C ILE A 140 -8.02 13.28 -2.11
N GLN A 141 -7.79 11.98 -1.91
CA GLN A 141 -6.99 11.49 -0.78
C GLN A 141 -5.53 11.97 -0.85
N THR A 142 -4.94 12.06 -2.04
CA THR A 142 -3.60 12.65 -2.25
C THR A 142 -3.59 14.12 -1.84
N LEU A 143 -4.62 14.89 -2.19
CA LEU A 143 -4.77 16.28 -1.75
C LEU A 143 -4.98 16.37 -0.23
N GLN A 144 -5.76 15.46 0.36
CA GLN A 144 -5.94 15.39 1.81
C GLN A 144 -4.62 15.12 2.53
N TYR A 145 -3.79 14.22 1.99
CA TYR A 145 -2.45 13.96 2.53
C TYR A 145 -1.57 15.21 2.45
N LYS A 146 -1.52 15.88 1.29
CA LYS A 146 -0.76 17.13 1.10
C LYS A 146 -1.21 18.24 2.07
N LYS A 147 -2.52 18.32 2.38
CA LYS A 147 -3.10 19.29 3.31
C LYS A 147 -3.05 18.85 4.78
N GLN A 148 -2.38 17.75 5.10
CA GLN A 148 -2.32 17.19 6.45
C GLN A 148 -3.71 16.88 7.07
N ILE A 149 -4.70 16.61 6.25
CA ILE A 149 -6.02 16.14 6.68
C ILE A 149 -5.94 14.64 6.99
N LEU A 150 -5.27 13.88 6.10
CA LEU A 150 -5.04 12.46 6.24
C LEU A 150 -3.69 12.22 6.89
N HIS A 151 -3.70 11.48 8.01
CA HIS A 151 -2.47 11.16 8.74
C HIS A 151 -1.74 9.98 8.11
N TRP A 152 -0.41 9.99 8.15
CA TRP A 152 0.42 8.97 7.52
C TRP A 152 0.44 7.63 8.29
N ASP A 153 0.12 7.62 9.57
CA ASP A 153 0.29 6.44 10.43
C ASP A 153 -0.96 6.08 11.23
N SER A 154 -1.57 7.02 11.93
CA SER A 154 -2.58 6.75 12.95
C SER A 154 -4.02 6.85 12.45
N MET A 155 -4.24 6.44 11.20
CA MET A 155 -5.58 6.31 10.66
C MET A 155 -6.26 5.03 11.17
N ASP A 156 -7.47 5.19 11.66
CA ASP A 156 -8.40 4.11 11.97
C ASP A 156 -9.69 4.26 11.14
N LYS A 157 -10.62 3.32 11.30
CA LYS A 157 -11.88 3.32 10.56
C LYS A 157 -12.70 4.60 10.80
N GLN A 158 -12.79 5.06 12.05
CA GLN A 158 -13.58 6.23 12.41
C GLN A 158 -12.97 7.50 11.81
N LYS A 159 -11.67 7.73 12.04
CA LYS A 159 -10.94 8.88 11.49
C LYS A 159 -11.00 8.93 9.97
N TYR A 160 -10.86 7.78 9.30
CA TYR A 160 -10.93 7.70 7.84
C TYR A 160 -12.28 8.19 7.32
N TRP A 161 -13.40 7.71 7.89
CA TRP A 161 -14.72 8.12 7.45
C TRP A 161 -15.09 9.53 7.90
N ASP A 162 -14.59 10.01 9.04
CA ASP A 162 -14.79 11.38 9.51
C ASP A 162 -14.20 12.43 8.54
N ILE A 163 -13.11 12.08 7.85
CA ILE A 163 -12.45 12.99 6.89
C ILE A 163 -12.70 12.61 5.42
N PHE A 164 -13.44 11.53 5.15
CA PHE A 164 -13.61 11.02 3.78
C PHE A 164 -14.11 12.11 2.84
N LEU A 165 -13.39 12.34 1.74
CA LEU A 165 -13.62 13.37 0.70
C LEU A 165 -13.66 14.82 1.22
N LYS A 166 -13.32 15.12 2.46
CA LYS A 166 -13.26 16.48 3.00
C LYS A 166 -11.95 17.15 2.64
N THR A 167 -12.01 18.29 1.95
CA THR A 167 -10.82 19.02 1.45
C THR A 167 -10.73 20.47 1.94
N LYS A 168 -11.71 20.94 2.74
CA LYS A 168 -11.75 22.31 3.26
C LYS A 168 -10.64 22.54 4.29
N GLN A 169 -10.12 23.76 4.34
CA GLN A 169 -9.01 24.16 5.21
C GLN A 169 -9.27 23.93 6.70
N GLN A 170 -10.52 23.96 7.14
CA GLN A 170 -10.92 23.71 8.54
C GLN A 170 -10.55 22.29 9.03
N PHE A 171 -10.35 21.33 8.12
CA PHE A 171 -9.97 19.96 8.44
C PHE A 171 -8.45 19.75 8.48
N ASN A 172 -7.66 20.77 8.10
CA ASN A 172 -6.21 20.65 8.08
C ASN A 172 -5.67 20.40 9.50
N GLY A 173 -4.89 19.33 9.64
CA GLY A 173 -4.30 18.95 10.92
C GLY A 173 -5.29 18.44 11.99
N MET A 174 -6.57 18.23 11.65
CA MET A 174 -7.58 17.79 12.63
C MET A 174 -7.23 16.44 13.28
N VAL A 175 -6.79 15.48 12.47
CA VAL A 175 -6.36 14.15 12.98
C VAL A 175 -5.03 14.25 13.72
N TRP A 176 -4.12 15.09 13.23
CA TRP A 176 -2.81 15.33 13.84
C TRP A 176 -2.94 15.97 15.24
N LYS A 177 -3.83 16.94 15.41
CA LYS A 177 -4.07 17.60 16.71
C LYS A 177 -4.61 16.65 17.78
N LYS A 178 -5.46 15.70 17.40
CA LYS A 178 -5.95 14.68 18.35
C LYS A 178 -4.84 13.79 18.91
N GLU A 179 -3.80 13.52 18.14
CA GLU A 179 -2.65 12.74 18.60
C GLU A 179 -1.71 13.55 19.50
N PHE A 180 -1.48 14.80 19.15
CA PHE A 180 -0.66 15.69 19.99
C PHE A 180 -1.23 15.80 21.41
N ASN A 181 -2.56 15.89 21.54
CA ASN A 181 -3.23 15.93 22.85
C ASN A 181 -3.15 14.60 23.61
N PHE A 182 -3.08 13.47 22.92
CA PHE A 182 -2.96 12.15 23.54
C PHE A 182 -1.57 11.91 24.12
N ASN A 183 -0.53 12.32 23.43
CA ASN A 183 0.85 12.24 23.91
C ASN A 183 1.12 13.21 25.07
N ASP A 184 0.46 14.37 25.08
CA ASP A 184 0.58 15.37 26.16
C ASP A 184 -0.07 14.91 27.49
N GLN A 185 -1.08 14.03 27.40
CA GLN A 185 -1.66 13.40 28.60
C GLN A 185 -0.78 12.28 29.16
N ASN A 186 -0.06 11.55 28.31
CA ASN A 186 0.86 10.50 28.76
C ASN A 186 2.19 11.05 29.31
N THR A 187 2.61 12.23 28.89
CA THR A 187 3.81 12.93 29.44
C THR A 187 3.55 13.57 30.80
N LYS A 188 2.28 13.75 31.21
CA LYS A 188 1.93 14.27 32.54
C LYS A 188 1.74 13.19 33.60
N ILE A 189 1.88 11.91 33.24
CA ILE A 189 1.71 10.75 34.14
C ILE A 189 3.08 10.10 34.48
N LEU A 190 4.17 10.63 33.98
CA LEU A 190 5.54 10.34 34.40
C LEU A 190 6.17 11.56 35.08
#